data_249c2843e01b76e0766b6c6a5fc310e6
#
_entry.id   249c2843e01b76e0766b6c6a5fc310e6
#
_cell.length_a   1.000
_cell.length_b   1.000
_cell.length_c   1.000
_cell.angle_alpha   90.00
_cell.angle_beta   90.00
_cell.angle_gamma   90.00
#
_symmetry.space_group_name_H-M   'P 1'
#
loop_
_entity.id
_entity.type
_entity.pdbx_description
1 polymer ?
#
loop_
_entity_poly.entity_id
_entity_poly.type
_entity_poly.pdbx_seq_one_letter_code
_entity_poly.pdbx_strand_id
1 'polypeptide(L)'
;LLAVWGWGGAVRDVVLSGCSFYETQTQEALDADHRPVWFITLGQSGTTDVRMEGCTVRAEYCETIFRMVGDKTRAVVDNCDITMKQPDSMAKHDMKKGANPMLTRGNDRADGSTVIQNSRITLSGDNGRRICYQLSALKGNTLDVSLGYGIAGTKEVSGNTIRGRIRHKVFQDCSGVENNNVEVRRFSILG
;
A
#
# COMPACT_ATOMS: atom_id res chain seq x y z
N LEU A 1 -4.11 0.55 15.34
CA LEU A 1 -3.38 1.61 14.65
C LEU A 1 -1.95 1.67 15.19
N LEU A 2 -0.96 1.49 14.35
CA LEU A 2 0.46 1.72 14.67
C LEU A 2 0.92 3.00 14.00
N ALA A 3 1.71 3.80 14.70
CA ALA A 3 2.28 5.01 14.14
C ALA A 3 3.75 5.20 14.58
N VAL A 4 4.63 5.39 13.59
CA VAL A 4 6.04 5.75 13.78
C VAL A 4 6.29 7.03 13.01
N TRP A 5 6.38 8.16 13.70
CA TRP A 5 6.71 9.45 13.10
C TRP A 5 7.39 10.40 14.07
N GLY A 6 8.18 11.34 13.54
CA GLY A 6 8.75 12.45 14.31
C GLY A 6 7.80 13.66 14.29
N TRP A 7 7.32 14.08 15.45
CA TRP A 7 6.54 15.32 15.60
C TRP A 7 7.48 16.43 16.07
N GLY A 8 7.87 17.31 15.14
CA GLY A 8 8.81 18.39 15.46
C GLY A 8 10.25 17.94 15.76
N GLY A 9 10.57 16.67 15.57
CA GLY A 9 11.89 16.08 15.80
C GLY A 9 12.24 15.00 14.80
N ALA A 10 13.31 14.26 15.08
CA ALA A 10 13.75 13.12 14.28
C ALA A 10 13.49 11.80 15.03
N VAL A 11 12.88 10.85 14.34
CA VAL A 11 12.81 9.44 14.74
C VAL A 11 13.69 8.66 13.76
N ARG A 12 14.71 7.98 14.25
CA ARG A 12 15.71 7.31 13.44
C ARG A 12 15.94 5.88 13.89
N ASP A 13 16.41 5.05 12.97
CA ASP A 13 16.87 3.68 13.21
C ASP A 13 15.82 2.79 13.88
N VAL A 14 14.54 3.02 13.56
CA VAL A 14 13.45 2.18 14.07
C VAL A 14 13.35 0.93 13.22
N VAL A 15 13.45 -0.24 13.86
CA VAL A 15 13.27 -1.52 13.22
C VAL A 15 12.09 -2.26 13.84
N LEU A 16 11.14 -2.64 13.00
CA LEU A 16 10.01 -3.53 13.32
C LEU A 16 10.30 -4.86 12.65
N SER A 17 10.74 -5.86 13.39
CA SER A 17 11.16 -7.15 12.84
C SER A 17 10.31 -8.29 13.37
N GLY A 18 9.85 -9.18 12.48
CA GLY A 18 9.11 -10.39 12.83
C GLY A 18 7.75 -10.14 13.52
N CYS A 19 7.22 -8.94 13.42
CA CYS A 19 5.97 -8.56 14.10
C CYS A 19 4.74 -9.00 13.30
N SER A 20 3.62 -9.21 14.00
CA SER A 20 2.32 -9.47 13.39
C SER A 20 1.33 -8.35 13.71
N PHE A 21 0.72 -7.79 12.69
CA PHE A 21 -0.25 -6.70 12.78
C PHE A 21 -1.58 -7.17 12.21
N TYR A 22 -2.60 -7.20 13.05
CA TYR A 22 -3.96 -7.59 12.68
C TYR A 22 -4.90 -6.43 12.91
N GLU A 23 -5.65 -6.04 11.88
CA GLU A 23 -6.75 -5.12 12.05
C GLU A 23 -7.92 -5.84 12.73
N THR A 24 -8.43 -5.25 13.79
CA THR A 24 -9.56 -5.78 14.58
C THR A 24 -10.86 -5.00 14.36
N GLN A 25 -10.92 -4.19 13.31
CA GLN A 25 -12.12 -3.44 12.95
C GLN A 25 -13.26 -4.42 12.63
N THR A 26 -14.50 -4.00 12.89
CA THR A 26 -15.70 -4.79 12.63
C THR A 26 -16.60 -4.12 11.61
N GLN A 27 -17.53 -4.89 11.03
CA GLN A 27 -18.56 -4.34 10.16
C GLN A 27 -19.40 -3.28 10.87
N GLU A 28 -19.72 -3.47 12.15
CA GLU A 28 -20.47 -2.52 12.96
C GLU A 28 -19.76 -1.15 13.07
N ALA A 29 -18.45 -1.18 13.31
CA ALA A 29 -17.65 0.05 13.38
C ALA A 29 -17.54 0.72 12.00
N LEU A 30 -17.50 -0.05 10.92
CA LEU A 30 -17.55 0.47 9.56
C LEU A 30 -18.88 1.16 9.28
N ASP A 31 -20.00 0.52 9.63
CA ASP A 31 -21.34 1.08 9.44
C ASP A 31 -21.57 2.36 10.24
N ALA A 32 -20.89 2.50 11.38
CA ALA A 32 -20.84 3.72 12.18
C ALA A 32 -19.79 4.75 11.68
N ASP A 33 -19.20 4.53 10.51
CA ASP A 33 -18.14 5.36 9.88
C ASP A 33 -16.88 5.57 10.75
N HIS A 34 -16.57 4.61 11.60
CA HIS A 34 -15.39 4.64 12.50
C HIS A 34 -14.18 3.87 11.95
N ARG A 35 -14.06 3.71 10.65
CA ARG A 35 -12.93 3.02 10.03
C ARG A 35 -11.63 3.81 10.13
N PRO A 36 -10.48 3.15 10.34
CA PRO A 36 -9.19 3.81 10.23
C PRO A 36 -8.90 4.12 8.75
N VAL A 37 -8.47 5.35 8.47
CA VAL A 37 -8.01 5.72 7.12
C VAL A 37 -6.71 4.98 6.79
N TRP A 38 -5.80 4.88 7.77
CA TRP A 38 -4.55 4.14 7.64
C TRP A 38 -4.40 3.15 8.78
N PHE A 39 -3.88 1.96 8.47
CA PHE A 39 -3.63 0.95 9.47
C PHE A 39 -2.28 1.15 10.16
N ILE A 40 -1.22 1.36 9.36
CA ILE A 40 0.16 1.57 9.84
C ILE A 40 0.69 2.86 9.24
N THR A 41 1.18 3.77 10.07
CA THR A 41 1.85 4.99 9.61
C THR A 41 3.35 4.87 9.84
N LEU A 42 4.11 4.90 8.75
CA LEU A 42 5.57 4.87 8.76
C LEU A 42 6.09 6.21 8.21
N GLY A 43 6.01 7.27 9.03
CA GLY A 43 6.37 8.63 8.67
C GLY A 43 5.19 9.49 8.19
N GLN A 44 5.05 10.64 8.81
CA GLN A 44 4.03 11.64 8.48
C GLN A 44 4.59 13.06 8.46
N SER A 45 5.42 13.41 9.41
CA SER A 45 6.07 14.72 9.53
C SER A 45 7.43 14.55 10.20
N GLY A 46 8.30 15.53 10.00
CA GLY A 46 9.67 15.46 10.52
C GLY A 46 10.54 14.42 9.81
N THR A 47 11.72 14.19 10.36
CA THR A 47 12.62 13.14 9.87
C THR A 47 12.20 11.80 10.46
N THR A 48 11.86 10.83 9.61
CA THR A 48 11.52 9.47 10.04
C THR A 48 12.37 8.48 9.27
N ASP A 49 13.08 7.60 9.98
CA ASP A 49 13.84 6.50 9.42
C ASP A 49 13.34 5.21 10.07
N VAL A 50 12.64 4.38 9.29
CA VAL A 50 11.97 3.19 9.80
C VAL A 50 12.09 2.04 8.81
N ARG A 51 12.40 0.85 9.32
CA ARG A 51 12.43 -0.41 8.59
C ARG A 51 11.45 -1.40 9.21
N MET A 52 10.62 -1.97 8.38
CA MET A 52 9.73 -3.07 8.72
C MET A 52 10.16 -4.30 7.93
N GLU A 53 10.56 -5.38 8.63
CA GLU A 53 11.09 -6.56 7.96
C GLU A 53 10.55 -7.87 8.54
N GLY A 54 10.30 -8.86 7.68
CA GLY A 54 9.80 -10.16 8.07
C GLY A 54 8.47 -10.13 8.82
N CYS A 55 7.67 -9.09 8.62
CA CYS A 55 6.42 -8.88 9.34
C CYS A 55 5.21 -9.46 8.59
N THR A 56 4.17 -9.79 9.36
CA THR A 56 2.87 -10.17 8.84
C THR A 56 1.87 -9.05 9.05
N VAL A 57 1.14 -8.66 8.01
CA VAL A 57 0.10 -7.64 8.06
C VAL A 57 -1.20 -8.18 7.50
N ARG A 58 -2.30 -8.08 8.25
CA ARG A 58 -3.64 -8.49 7.82
C ARG A 58 -4.63 -7.36 8.09
N ALA A 59 -5.30 -6.91 7.05
CA ALA A 59 -6.27 -5.83 7.11
C ALA A 59 -7.51 -6.13 6.24
N GLU A 60 -8.66 -5.57 6.63
CA GLU A 60 -9.93 -5.73 5.92
C GLU A 60 -10.66 -4.40 5.75
N TYR A 61 -10.75 -3.60 6.80
CA TYR A 61 -11.63 -2.43 6.87
C TYR A 61 -10.93 -1.08 6.78
N CYS A 62 -9.61 -1.02 6.85
CA CYS A 62 -8.90 0.25 6.66
C CYS A 62 -8.94 0.69 5.18
N GLU A 63 -8.74 1.95 4.95
CA GLU A 63 -8.67 2.49 3.60
C GLU A 63 -7.35 2.14 2.92
N THR A 64 -6.24 2.28 3.62
CA THR A 64 -4.89 2.05 3.13
C THR A 64 -4.06 1.37 4.22
N ILE A 65 -3.27 0.36 3.88
CA ILE A 65 -2.43 -0.35 4.86
C ILE A 65 -1.35 0.58 5.40
N PHE A 66 -0.52 1.15 4.53
CA PHE A 66 0.60 1.99 4.94
C PHE A 66 0.41 3.45 4.55
N ARG A 67 0.71 4.35 5.46
CA ARG A 67 0.99 5.74 5.18
C ARG A 67 2.50 5.99 5.30
N MET A 68 3.12 6.36 4.19
CA MET A 68 4.55 6.61 4.08
C MET A 68 4.77 8.00 3.46
N VAL A 69 4.29 9.02 4.15
CA VAL A 69 4.32 10.41 3.67
C VAL A 69 5.15 11.27 4.61
N GLY A 70 5.80 12.27 4.07
CA GLY A 70 6.66 13.18 4.81
C GLY A 70 7.90 13.51 4.00
N ASP A 71 8.30 14.76 4.00
CA ASP A 71 9.36 15.24 3.10
C ASP A 71 10.73 14.61 3.40
N LYS A 72 10.93 14.08 4.61
CA LYS A 72 12.18 13.45 5.07
C LYS A 72 11.93 12.03 5.60
N THR A 73 10.89 11.36 5.09
CA THR A 73 10.61 9.98 5.45
C THR A 73 11.46 9.02 4.66
N ARG A 74 12.20 8.17 5.35
CA ARG A 74 12.85 6.98 4.81
C ARG A 74 12.16 5.76 5.41
N ALA A 75 11.32 5.12 4.63
CA ALA A 75 10.56 3.96 5.09
C ALA A 75 10.78 2.77 4.15
N VAL A 76 11.18 1.65 4.71
CA VAL A 76 11.41 0.41 3.98
C VAL A 76 10.53 -0.68 4.55
N VAL A 77 9.75 -1.33 3.69
CA VAL A 77 9.01 -2.56 4.00
C VAL A 77 9.66 -3.69 3.20
N ASP A 78 10.22 -4.68 3.89
CA ASP A 78 11.07 -5.71 3.31
C ASP A 78 10.66 -7.10 3.79
N ASN A 79 10.60 -8.06 2.88
CA ASN A 79 10.34 -9.47 3.19
C ASN A 79 9.09 -9.69 4.07
N CYS A 80 8.01 -8.93 3.84
CA CYS A 80 6.78 -8.99 4.61
C CYS A 80 5.69 -9.80 3.89
N ASP A 81 4.77 -10.39 4.67
CA ASP A 81 3.54 -11.02 4.16
C ASP A 81 2.34 -10.11 4.46
N ILE A 82 1.81 -9.48 3.43
CA ILE A 82 0.84 -8.41 3.52
C ILE A 82 -0.46 -8.83 2.84
N THR A 83 -1.57 -8.83 3.56
CA THR A 83 -2.87 -9.15 3.00
C THR A 83 -3.89 -8.09 3.38
N MET A 84 -4.64 -7.62 2.39
CA MET A 84 -5.83 -6.80 2.58
C MET A 84 -6.93 -7.31 1.66
N LYS A 85 -8.03 -7.77 2.27
CA LYS A 85 -9.21 -8.26 1.57
C LYS A 85 -10.40 -7.41 2.02
N GLN A 86 -10.69 -6.34 1.30
CA GLN A 86 -11.83 -5.49 1.63
C GLN A 86 -13.14 -6.20 1.28
N PRO A 87 -14.10 -6.27 2.20
CA PRO A 87 -15.43 -6.80 1.90
C PRO A 87 -16.20 -5.88 0.95
N ASP A 88 -17.17 -6.45 0.22
CA ASP A 88 -17.99 -5.70 -0.72
C ASP A 88 -18.77 -4.54 -0.06
N SER A 89 -19.06 -4.65 1.23
CA SER A 89 -19.68 -3.59 2.02
C SER A 89 -18.85 -2.29 2.04
N MET A 90 -17.54 -2.38 1.89
CA MET A 90 -16.66 -1.19 1.79
C MET A 90 -16.96 -0.32 0.57
N ALA A 91 -17.48 -0.87 -0.51
CA ALA A 91 -17.82 -0.12 -1.71
C ALA A 91 -18.96 0.90 -1.49
N LYS A 92 -19.79 0.72 -0.47
CA LYS A 92 -20.89 1.60 -0.12
C LYS A 92 -20.45 2.85 0.66
N HIS A 93 -19.34 2.74 1.36
CA HIS A 93 -18.78 3.86 2.10
C HIS A 93 -17.95 4.68 1.12
N ASP A 94 -18.46 5.80 0.70
CA ASP A 94 -17.96 6.72 -0.34
C ASP A 94 -16.45 6.98 -0.23
N MET A 95 -15.70 5.97 -0.60
CA MET A 95 -14.26 6.08 -0.79
C MET A 95 -14.12 6.85 -2.09
N LYS A 96 -13.89 8.15 -1.98
CA LYS A 96 -13.82 9.14 -3.05
C LYS A 96 -13.34 8.49 -4.34
N LYS A 97 -14.24 8.42 -5.30
CA LYS A 97 -14.02 7.81 -6.62
C LYS A 97 -12.66 8.26 -7.15
N GLY A 98 -11.81 7.34 -7.43
CA GLY A 98 -10.59 7.63 -8.14
C GLY A 98 -9.33 7.42 -7.34
N ALA A 99 -9.18 6.24 -6.78
CA ALA A 99 -7.85 5.73 -6.64
C ALA A 99 -7.11 5.94 -5.31
N ASN A 100 -7.81 5.81 -4.20
CA ASN A 100 -7.07 5.63 -2.96
C ASN A 100 -6.34 4.29 -3.00
N PRO A 101 -5.03 4.28 -2.77
CA PRO A 101 -4.24 3.06 -2.81
C PRO A 101 -4.56 2.17 -1.63
N MET A 102 -4.64 0.85 -1.85
CA MET A 102 -4.85 -0.11 -0.77
C MET A 102 -3.55 -0.39 -0.02
N LEU A 103 -2.45 -0.57 -0.74
CA LEU A 103 -1.19 -0.92 -0.11
C LEU A 103 -0.55 0.28 0.57
N THR A 104 -0.31 1.34 -0.16
CA THR A 104 0.35 2.53 0.37
C THR A 104 0.17 3.76 -0.49
N ARG A 105 0.13 4.89 0.19
CA ARG A 105 0.41 6.19 -0.38
C ARG A 105 1.79 6.63 0.08
N GLY A 106 2.71 6.77 -0.85
CA GLY A 106 4.04 7.32 -0.63
C GLY A 106 4.08 8.83 -0.82
N ASN A 107 5.27 9.36 -0.75
CA ASN A 107 5.59 10.73 -1.12
C ASN A 107 6.87 10.70 -1.95
N ASP A 108 6.81 11.19 -3.17
CA ASP A 108 7.94 11.26 -4.11
C ASP A 108 8.79 12.52 -3.98
N ARG A 109 8.58 13.30 -2.93
CA ARG A 109 9.34 14.54 -2.69
C ARG A 109 10.82 14.24 -2.42
N ALA A 110 11.67 15.22 -2.75
CA ALA A 110 13.08 15.04 -3.04
C ALA A 110 13.93 14.36 -1.94
N ASP A 111 13.59 14.54 -0.67
CA ASP A 111 14.41 14.09 0.46
C ASP A 111 13.94 12.78 1.11
N GLY A 112 12.83 12.22 0.65
CA GLY A 112 12.25 10.99 1.17
C GLY A 112 12.57 9.76 0.31
N SER A 113 12.55 8.60 0.91
CA SER A 113 12.63 7.30 0.22
C SER A 113 11.62 6.34 0.82
N THR A 114 10.65 5.90 0.01
CA THR A 114 9.61 4.96 0.41
C THR A 114 9.69 3.73 -0.47
N VAL A 115 10.08 2.60 0.11
CA VAL A 115 10.39 1.37 -0.61
C VAL A 115 9.57 0.21 -0.05
N ILE A 116 8.98 -0.59 -0.93
CA ILE A 116 8.41 -1.90 -0.59
C ILE A 116 9.12 -2.94 -1.46
N GLN A 117 9.74 -3.92 -0.83
CA GLN A 117 10.53 -4.90 -1.55
C GLN A 117 10.42 -6.32 -1.00
N ASN A 118 10.72 -7.31 -1.85
CA ASN A 118 10.86 -8.73 -1.51
C ASN A 118 9.67 -9.32 -0.74
N SER A 119 8.50 -8.71 -0.87
CA SER A 119 7.34 -9.00 -0.06
C SER A 119 6.28 -9.77 -0.84
N ARG A 120 5.50 -10.58 -0.14
CA ARG A 120 4.28 -11.20 -0.67
C ARG A 120 3.09 -10.31 -0.33
N ILE A 121 2.33 -9.92 -1.34
CA ILE A 121 1.27 -8.93 -1.21
C ILE A 121 -0.01 -9.47 -1.85
N THR A 122 -1.08 -9.58 -1.07
CA THR A 122 -2.41 -9.99 -1.55
C THR A 122 -3.40 -8.86 -1.32
N LEU A 123 -4.00 -8.34 -2.40
CA LEU A 123 -4.95 -7.24 -2.33
C LEU A 123 -6.22 -7.57 -3.11
N SER A 124 -7.37 -7.49 -2.46
CA SER A 124 -8.67 -7.56 -3.14
C SER A 124 -9.62 -6.50 -2.58
N GLY A 125 -10.40 -5.90 -3.46
CA GLY A 125 -11.33 -4.85 -3.09
C GLY A 125 -12.07 -4.28 -4.28
N ASP A 126 -12.70 -3.13 -4.09
CA ASP A 126 -13.51 -2.45 -5.09
C ASP A 126 -12.70 -2.10 -6.37
N ASN A 127 -13.40 -2.08 -7.48
CA ASN A 127 -12.90 -1.70 -8.82
C ASN A 127 -12.42 -0.24 -8.93
N GLY A 128 -12.68 0.60 -7.95
CA GLY A 128 -12.14 1.96 -7.82
C GLY A 128 -10.78 2.05 -7.14
N ARG A 129 -10.26 0.94 -6.63
CA ARG A 129 -9.02 0.93 -5.83
C ARG A 129 -7.79 0.68 -6.68
N ARG A 130 -6.62 1.15 -6.20
CA ARG A 130 -5.32 0.87 -6.82
C ARG A 130 -4.35 0.18 -5.86
N ILE A 131 -3.29 -0.41 -6.41
CA ILE A 131 -2.25 -1.06 -5.60
C ILE A 131 -1.55 -0.01 -4.73
N CYS A 132 -0.83 0.91 -5.35
CA CYS A 132 -0.08 1.94 -4.64
C CYS A 132 0.06 3.23 -5.46
N TYR A 133 0.49 4.30 -4.79
CA TYR A 133 0.66 5.62 -5.38
C TYR A 133 1.91 6.32 -4.83
N GLN A 134 2.76 6.86 -5.72
CA GLN A 134 3.92 7.71 -5.41
C GLN A 134 4.93 7.07 -4.45
N LEU A 135 5.35 5.84 -4.72
CA LEU A 135 6.51 5.24 -4.05
C LEU A 135 7.82 5.65 -4.72
N SER A 136 8.90 5.62 -3.95
CA SER A 136 10.25 5.67 -4.52
C SER A 136 10.56 4.36 -5.25
N ALA A 137 10.25 3.21 -4.64
CA ALA A 137 10.43 1.93 -5.29
C ALA A 137 9.43 0.86 -4.84
N LEU A 138 9.04 0.01 -5.79
CA LEU A 138 8.32 -1.25 -5.57
C LEU A 138 9.09 -2.35 -6.32
N LYS A 139 9.81 -3.24 -5.61
CA LYS A 139 10.75 -4.15 -6.27
C LYS A 139 10.83 -5.55 -5.68
N GLY A 140 10.96 -6.55 -6.55
CA GLY A 140 11.14 -7.95 -6.14
C GLY A 140 9.94 -8.56 -5.42
N ASN A 141 8.75 -7.97 -5.54
CA ASN A 141 7.57 -8.44 -4.82
C ASN A 141 6.75 -9.46 -5.64
N THR A 142 6.02 -10.31 -4.93
CA THR A 142 4.94 -11.11 -5.51
C THR A 142 3.60 -10.51 -5.12
N LEU A 143 2.82 -10.04 -6.11
CA LEU A 143 1.54 -9.38 -5.92
C LEU A 143 0.41 -10.21 -6.53
N ASP A 144 -0.52 -10.66 -5.69
CA ASP A 144 -1.79 -11.27 -6.08
C ASP A 144 -2.91 -10.25 -5.90
N VAL A 145 -3.50 -9.76 -6.99
CA VAL A 145 -4.39 -8.60 -6.92
C VAL A 145 -5.72 -8.81 -7.63
N SER A 146 -6.79 -8.20 -7.09
CA SER A 146 -8.09 -8.08 -7.73
C SER A 146 -8.62 -6.66 -7.49
N LEU A 147 -8.27 -5.72 -8.38
CA LEU A 147 -8.48 -4.28 -8.21
C LEU A 147 -8.83 -3.58 -9.54
N GLY A 148 -9.30 -2.34 -9.46
CA GLY A 148 -9.54 -1.52 -10.64
C GLY A 148 -8.26 -1.00 -11.29
N TYR A 149 -7.30 -0.55 -10.50
CA TYR A 149 -6.10 0.13 -10.96
C TYR A 149 -4.83 -0.50 -10.40
N GLY A 150 -3.73 -0.39 -11.14
CA GLY A 150 -2.43 -0.90 -10.74
C GLY A 150 -1.61 0.10 -9.93
N ILE A 151 -0.37 0.27 -10.31
CA ILE A 151 0.65 1.10 -9.67
C ILE A 151 0.71 2.45 -10.38
N ALA A 152 0.79 3.56 -9.64
CA ALA A 152 0.90 4.87 -10.26
C ALA A 152 1.94 5.77 -9.59
N GLY A 153 2.56 6.66 -10.40
CA GLY A 153 3.49 7.69 -9.95
C GLY A 153 4.72 7.15 -9.22
N THR A 154 5.05 5.87 -9.36
CA THR A 154 6.17 5.21 -8.68
C THR A 154 7.42 5.33 -9.52
N LYS A 155 8.55 5.73 -8.92
CA LYS A 155 9.79 6.00 -9.65
C LYS A 155 10.49 4.74 -10.14
N GLU A 156 10.52 3.68 -9.35
CA GLU A 156 11.09 2.39 -9.72
C GLU A 156 10.08 1.27 -9.50
N VAL A 157 9.78 0.49 -10.52
CA VAL A 157 8.93 -0.71 -10.44
C VAL A 157 9.68 -1.83 -11.13
N SER A 158 10.39 -2.67 -10.38
CA SER A 158 11.32 -3.62 -10.97
C SER A 158 11.26 -5.01 -10.34
N GLY A 159 11.42 -6.05 -11.16
CA GLY A 159 11.54 -7.43 -10.71
C GLY A 159 10.30 -8.01 -10.02
N ASN A 160 9.14 -7.38 -10.15
CA ASN A 160 7.93 -7.87 -9.49
C ASN A 160 7.23 -8.94 -10.33
N THR A 161 6.55 -9.86 -9.65
CA THR A 161 5.55 -10.75 -10.26
C THR A 161 4.16 -10.25 -9.87
N ILE A 162 3.35 -9.83 -10.85
CA ILE A 162 2.01 -9.28 -10.63
C ILE A 162 0.98 -10.19 -11.28
N ARG A 163 0.09 -10.77 -10.48
CA ARG A 163 -0.92 -11.74 -10.91
C ARG A 163 -2.33 -11.29 -10.54
N GLY A 164 -3.31 -11.87 -11.24
CA GLY A 164 -4.72 -11.73 -10.87
C GLY A 164 -5.53 -10.87 -11.83
N ARG A 165 -6.26 -9.87 -11.33
CA ARG A 165 -7.19 -9.05 -12.13
C ARG A 165 -6.94 -7.57 -11.90
N ILE A 166 -6.76 -6.82 -12.99
CA ILE A 166 -6.69 -5.36 -12.97
C ILE A 166 -7.55 -4.84 -14.13
N ARG A 167 -8.54 -4.00 -13.81
CA ARG A 167 -9.49 -3.48 -14.79
C ARG A 167 -8.86 -2.50 -15.77
N HIS A 168 -8.01 -1.61 -15.28
CA HIS A 168 -7.38 -0.55 -16.05
C HIS A 168 -5.89 -0.81 -16.30
N LYS A 169 -5.07 0.22 -16.32
CA LYS A 169 -3.62 0.11 -16.54
C LYS A 169 -2.92 -0.50 -15.31
N VAL A 170 -1.97 -1.42 -15.57
CA VAL A 170 -1.12 -1.97 -14.51
C VAL A 170 -0.12 -0.92 -14.02
N PHE A 171 0.48 -0.17 -14.93
CA PHE A 171 1.41 0.93 -14.64
C PHE A 171 0.88 2.22 -15.23
N GLN A 172 0.90 3.29 -14.43
CA GLN A 172 0.48 4.62 -14.83
C GLN A 172 1.46 5.65 -14.29
N ASP A 173 2.04 6.48 -15.17
CA ASP A 173 2.97 7.54 -14.81
C ASP A 173 4.14 7.06 -13.92
N CYS A 174 4.59 5.82 -14.14
CA CYS A 174 5.77 5.23 -13.53
C CYS A 174 6.99 5.44 -14.41
N SER A 175 8.17 5.67 -13.83
CA SER A 175 9.38 5.94 -14.62
C SER A 175 10.25 4.71 -14.87
N GLY A 176 10.74 4.06 -13.85
CA GLY A 176 11.62 2.88 -13.97
C GLY A 176 10.83 1.56 -13.95
N VAL A 177 10.19 1.18 -15.06
CA VAL A 177 9.41 -0.07 -15.14
C VAL A 177 10.25 -1.12 -15.87
N GLU A 178 10.86 -2.04 -15.11
CA GLU A 178 11.81 -3.01 -15.65
C GLU A 178 11.64 -4.42 -15.07
N ASN A 179 11.84 -5.43 -15.90
CA ASN A 179 11.95 -6.84 -15.48
C ASN A 179 10.75 -7.36 -14.66
N ASN A 180 9.55 -6.82 -14.87
CA ASN A 180 8.36 -7.30 -14.19
C ASN A 180 7.69 -8.43 -14.98
N ASN A 181 7.27 -9.49 -14.28
CA ASN A 181 6.39 -10.51 -14.83
C ASN A 181 4.92 -10.15 -14.54
N VAL A 182 4.12 -9.90 -15.58
CA VAL A 182 2.73 -9.42 -15.45
C VAL A 182 1.76 -10.43 -16.03
N GLU A 183 1.08 -11.17 -15.16
CA GLU A 183 0.10 -12.21 -15.49
C GLU A 183 -1.32 -11.77 -15.08
N VAL A 184 -1.77 -10.62 -15.54
CA VAL A 184 -3.08 -10.07 -15.17
C VAL A 184 -4.12 -10.27 -16.25
N ARG A 185 -5.34 -10.65 -15.86
CA ARG A 185 -6.50 -10.65 -16.72
C ARG A 185 -7.19 -9.30 -16.64
N ARG A 186 -7.45 -8.70 -17.80
CA ARG A 186 -8.34 -7.55 -17.90
C ARG A 186 -9.78 -8.07 -17.94
N PHE A 187 -10.63 -7.56 -17.08
CA PHE A 187 -12.06 -7.80 -17.24
C PHE A 187 -12.72 -6.53 -17.78
N SER A 188 -13.32 -6.65 -18.97
CA SER A 188 -14.28 -5.67 -19.44
C SER A 188 -15.63 -6.05 -18.85
N ILE A 189 -16.32 -5.12 -18.25
CA ILE A 189 -17.76 -5.27 -18.05
C ILE A 189 -18.36 -5.05 -19.43
N LEU A 190 -18.73 -6.16 -20.09
CA LEU A 190 -19.70 -6.10 -21.14
C LEU A 190 -21.04 -5.82 -20.44
N GLY A 191 -21.45 -4.58 -20.45
CA GLY A 191 -22.76 -4.12 -20.08
C GLY A 191 -23.39 -3.47 -21.27
#